data_bd5774134a34f3aea4a22cde81424080
#
_entry.id   bd5774134a34f3aea4a22cde81424080
#
_cell.length_a   1.000
_cell.length_b   1.000
_cell.length_c   1.000
_cell.angle_alpha   90.00
_cell.angle_beta   90.00
_cell.angle_gamma   90.00
#
_symmetry.space_group_name_H-M   'P 1'
#
loop_
_entity.id
_entity.type
_entity.pdbx_description
1 polymer ?
#
loop_
_entity_poly.entity_id
_entity_poly.type
_entity_poly.pdbx_seq_one_letter_code
_entity_poly.pdbx_strand_id
1 'polypeptide(L)'
;MNILIADDEMSMRYDLKFAVERVAPFDDNVFFFAQDYDSAVEQIKSNKINIAFLDINMPGKTGLELAQAIKSYDSDINIIMVTAYREYALDALRLYVSAYLLKPVDDNELREALLNLRKPVGDTRNDTKKLFVQCFGNFEVLVNDRAIKFSRQKAKELFAYLVCLRGTSATRGEICANLFEEINESKSYEHLKKAVQSLKKDLSKYNAEDVLVHRRNAYSVNTNLISCDYYDYLDRKPGAEKLYRGEFIKQYSWAEVYVYHLENY
;
A
#
# COMPACT_ATOMS: atom_id res chain seq x y z
N MET A 1 9.77 -8.26 1.70
CA MET A 1 9.54 -8.20 0.26
C MET A 1 10.37 -9.25 -0.46
N ASN A 2 9.87 -9.87 -1.56
CA ASN A 2 10.60 -10.92 -2.28
C ASN A 2 11.36 -10.32 -3.46
N ILE A 3 12.67 -10.42 -3.43
CA ILE A 3 13.60 -9.80 -4.38
C ILE A 3 14.43 -10.89 -5.05
N LEU A 4 14.34 -10.99 -6.37
CA LEU A 4 15.23 -11.84 -7.17
C LEU A 4 16.43 -11.03 -7.64
N ILE A 5 17.62 -11.59 -7.52
CA ILE A 5 18.86 -11.05 -8.10
C ILE A 5 19.44 -12.12 -9.03
N ALA A 6 19.45 -11.81 -10.34
CA ALA A 6 19.99 -12.67 -11.38
C ALA A 6 21.25 -12.05 -11.98
N ASP A 7 22.37 -12.70 -11.77
CA ASP A 7 23.70 -12.29 -12.21
C ASP A 7 24.60 -13.54 -12.18
N ASP A 8 25.45 -13.78 -13.15
CA ASP A 8 26.31 -14.96 -13.18
C ASP A 8 27.44 -14.87 -12.15
N GLU A 9 27.86 -13.66 -11.76
CA GLU A 9 28.88 -13.44 -10.75
C GLU A 9 28.29 -13.45 -9.33
N MET A 10 28.72 -14.42 -8.52
CA MET A 10 28.26 -14.57 -7.13
C MET A 10 28.57 -13.31 -6.29
N SER A 11 29.73 -12.69 -6.47
CA SER A 11 30.14 -11.46 -5.78
C SER A 11 29.14 -10.34 -6.05
N MET A 12 28.76 -10.13 -7.31
CA MET A 12 27.81 -9.09 -7.72
C MET A 12 26.42 -9.29 -7.11
N ARG A 13 25.96 -10.54 -7.03
CA ARG A 13 24.68 -10.84 -6.36
C ARG A 13 24.69 -10.41 -4.90
N TYR A 14 25.77 -10.68 -4.16
CA TYR A 14 25.87 -10.29 -2.75
C TYR A 14 26.10 -8.79 -2.55
N ASP A 15 26.94 -8.16 -3.39
CA ASP A 15 27.15 -6.72 -3.33
C ASP A 15 25.84 -5.95 -3.56
N LEU A 16 25.06 -6.37 -4.54
CA LEU A 16 23.75 -5.78 -4.80
C LEU A 16 22.75 -6.06 -3.66
N LYS A 17 22.75 -7.28 -3.09
CA LYS A 17 21.95 -7.58 -1.90
C LYS A 17 22.28 -6.60 -0.78
N PHE A 18 23.54 -6.43 -0.42
CA PHE A 18 23.95 -5.51 0.65
C PHE A 18 23.61 -4.04 0.34
N ALA A 19 23.74 -3.62 -0.93
CA ALA A 19 23.34 -2.30 -1.35
C ALA A 19 21.82 -2.10 -1.17
N VAL A 20 21.01 -3.07 -1.58
CA VAL A 20 19.54 -3.04 -1.40
C VAL A 20 19.18 -3.01 0.09
N GLU A 21 19.77 -3.85 0.93
CA GLU A 21 19.53 -3.85 2.39
C GLU A 21 19.84 -2.51 3.04
N ARG A 22 20.86 -1.80 2.54
CA ARG A 22 21.28 -0.48 3.06
C ARG A 22 20.33 0.65 2.66
N VAL A 23 19.74 0.59 1.47
CA VAL A 23 18.98 1.72 0.91
C VAL A 23 17.49 1.47 0.74
N ALA A 24 17.04 0.22 0.77
CA ALA A 24 15.66 -0.12 0.52
C ALA A 24 14.72 0.52 1.57
N PRO A 25 13.63 1.16 1.12
CA PRO A 25 12.64 1.74 2.03
C PRO A 25 11.67 0.68 2.61
N PHE A 26 12.05 -0.59 2.57
CA PHE A 26 11.19 -1.73 2.91
C PHE A 26 11.85 -2.58 4.01
N ASP A 27 11.03 -3.04 4.95
CA ASP A 27 11.41 -4.01 5.97
C ASP A 27 11.15 -5.46 5.47
N ASP A 28 11.79 -6.45 6.11
CA ASP A 28 11.58 -7.88 5.88
C ASP A 28 11.82 -8.34 4.43
N ASN A 29 12.97 -7.96 3.84
CA ASN A 29 13.36 -8.40 2.50
C ASN A 29 13.81 -9.86 2.48
N VAL A 30 13.24 -10.66 1.58
CA VAL A 30 13.65 -12.03 1.27
C VAL A 30 14.32 -12.03 -0.09
N PHE A 31 15.56 -12.53 -0.16
CA PHE A 31 16.35 -12.55 -1.38
C PHE A 31 16.41 -13.94 -1.99
N PHE A 32 16.18 -13.99 -3.29
CA PHE A 32 16.34 -15.15 -4.16
C PHE A 32 17.45 -14.86 -5.15
N PHE A 33 18.29 -15.86 -5.42
CA PHE A 33 19.44 -15.71 -6.31
C PHE A 33 19.32 -16.64 -7.50
N ALA A 34 19.78 -16.15 -8.65
CA ALA A 34 19.91 -16.94 -9.86
C ALA A 34 21.23 -16.60 -10.54
N GLN A 35 21.87 -17.58 -11.15
CA GLN A 35 23.14 -17.42 -11.87
C GLN A 35 23.00 -17.41 -13.38
N ASP A 36 21.80 -17.76 -13.87
CA ASP A 36 21.47 -17.90 -15.28
C ASP A 36 19.95 -17.74 -15.51
N TYR A 37 19.56 -17.75 -16.76
CA TYR A 37 18.16 -17.63 -17.18
C TYR A 37 17.27 -18.72 -16.57
N ASP A 38 17.70 -20.00 -16.60
CA ASP A 38 16.85 -21.12 -16.22
C ASP A 38 16.59 -21.13 -14.72
N SER A 39 17.62 -20.90 -13.91
CA SER A 39 17.47 -20.76 -12.46
C SER A 39 16.62 -19.54 -12.07
N ALA A 40 16.71 -18.44 -12.81
CA ALA A 40 15.86 -17.27 -12.58
C ALA A 40 14.39 -17.59 -12.86
N VAL A 41 14.08 -18.27 -13.96
CA VAL A 41 12.72 -18.71 -14.31
C VAL A 41 12.16 -19.68 -13.25
N GLU A 42 12.99 -20.58 -12.73
CA GLU A 42 12.58 -21.48 -11.64
C GLU A 42 12.21 -20.70 -10.37
N GLN A 43 13.02 -19.73 -9.97
CA GLN A 43 12.73 -18.88 -8.81
C GLN A 43 11.41 -18.11 -8.98
N ILE A 44 11.16 -17.56 -10.17
CA ILE A 44 9.93 -16.81 -10.47
C ILE A 44 8.68 -17.70 -10.42
N LYS A 45 8.78 -18.94 -10.89
CA LYS A 45 7.66 -19.90 -10.86
C LYS A 45 7.39 -20.45 -9.47
N SER A 46 8.43 -20.58 -8.65
CA SER A 46 8.34 -21.19 -7.32
C SER A 46 8.01 -20.17 -6.22
N ASN A 47 8.26 -18.89 -6.47
CA ASN A 47 8.12 -17.83 -5.47
C ASN A 47 7.36 -16.63 -6.04
N LYS A 48 6.60 -15.95 -5.17
CA LYS A 48 5.98 -14.66 -5.55
C LYS A 48 7.04 -13.57 -5.52
N ILE A 49 7.67 -13.28 -6.65
CA ILE A 49 8.69 -12.23 -6.76
C ILE A 49 8.02 -10.86 -6.92
N ASN A 50 8.55 -9.83 -6.25
CA ASN A 50 8.05 -8.45 -6.35
C ASN A 50 8.97 -7.56 -7.20
N ILE A 51 10.30 -7.74 -7.05
CA ILE A 51 11.34 -7.05 -7.82
C ILE A 51 12.32 -8.08 -8.34
N ALA A 52 12.71 -7.94 -9.59
CA ALA A 52 13.79 -8.68 -10.20
C ALA A 52 14.90 -7.72 -10.64
N PHE A 53 16.08 -7.85 -10.06
CA PHE A 53 17.31 -7.24 -10.54
C PHE A 53 17.98 -8.20 -11.51
N LEU A 54 18.26 -7.75 -12.72
CA LEU A 54 18.75 -8.60 -13.80
C LEU A 54 20.03 -8.03 -14.41
N ASP A 55 21.10 -8.81 -14.44
CA ASP A 55 22.21 -8.50 -15.35
C ASP A 55 21.82 -8.90 -16.80
N ILE A 56 22.38 -8.20 -17.77
CA ILE A 56 22.18 -8.49 -19.19
C ILE A 56 23.03 -9.68 -19.60
N ASN A 57 24.28 -9.71 -19.15
CA ASN A 57 25.24 -10.71 -19.61
C ASN A 57 25.26 -11.94 -18.69
N MET A 58 24.41 -12.89 -18.99
CA MET A 58 24.36 -14.18 -18.26
C MET A 58 24.54 -15.35 -19.23
N PRO A 59 25.04 -16.51 -18.76
CA PRO A 59 25.17 -17.68 -19.60
C PRO A 59 23.84 -18.13 -20.23
N GLY A 60 23.87 -18.49 -21.49
CA GLY A 60 22.70 -18.96 -22.25
C GLY A 60 21.89 -17.82 -22.85
N LYS A 61 20.80 -17.43 -22.18
CA LYS A 61 19.96 -16.31 -22.60
C LYS A 61 20.27 -15.05 -21.83
N THR A 62 20.11 -13.93 -22.50
CA THR A 62 20.38 -12.59 -21.94
C THR A 62 19.35 -12.17 -20.89
N GLY A 63 19.73 -11.23 -20.03
CA GLY A 63 18.80 -10.61 -19.08
C GLY A 63 17.64 -9.85 -19.74
N LEU A 64 17.78 -9.40 -20.98
CA LEU A 64 16.67 -8.81 -21.75
C LEU A 64 15.63 -9.88 -22.15
N GLU A 65 16.09 -11.04 -22.57
CA GLU A 65 15.19 -12.17 -22.85
C GLU A 65 14.50 -12.66 -21.58
N LEU A 66 15.23 -12.65 -20.44
CA LEU A 66 14.64 -12.95 -19.12
C LEU A 66 13.58 -11.90 -18.75
N ALA A 67 13.88 -10.61 -18.94
CA ALA A 67 12.92 -9.54 -18.69
C ALA A 67 11.64 -9.69 -19.51
N GLN A 68 11.76 -10.07 -20.77
CA GLN A 68 10.61 -10.34 -21.65
C GLN A 68 9.79 -11.57 -21.16
N ALA A 69 10.46 -12.62 -20.74
CA ALA A 69 9.80 -13.83 -20.19
C ALA A 69 9.07 -13.51 -18.88
N ILE A 70 9.69 -12.74 -17.98
CA ILE A 70 9.06 -12.28 -16.74
C ILE A 70 7.79 -11.47 -17.04
N LYS A 71 7.85 -10.50 -17.95
CA LYS A 71 6.69 -9.68 -18.33
C LYS A 71 5.54 -10.50 -18.91
N SER A 72 5.87 -11.57 -19.62
CA SER A 72 4.86 -12.48 -20.19
C SER A 72 4.25 -13.40 -19.14
N TYR A 73 5.00 -13.74 -18.08
CA TYR A 73 4.54 -14.59 -16.98
C TYR A 73 3.75 -13.83 -15.94
N ASP A 74 4.32 -12.70 -15.47
CA ASP A 74 3.69 -11.80 -14.50
C ASP A 74 4.14 -10.35 -14.78
N SER A 75 3.22 -9.56 -15.32
CA SER A 75 3.49 -8.16 -15.66
C SER A 75 3.66 -7.26 -14.44
N ASP A 76 3.32 -7.74 -13.24
CA ASP A 76 3.37 -6.95 -12.00
C ASP A 76 4.75 -7.00 -11.33
N ILE A 77 5.61 -7.91 -11.75
CA ILE A 77 7.00 -7.93 -11.29
C ILE A 77 7.73 -6.67 -11.82
N ASN A 78 8.30 -5.89 -10.91
CA ASN A 78 9.18 -4.79 -11.27
C ASN A 78 10.53 -5.34 -11.71
N ILE A 79 11.03 -4.85 -12.84
CA ILE A 79 12.33 -5.24 -13.37
C ILE A 79 13.26 -4.05 -13.30
N ILE A 80 14.42 -4.22 -12.69
CA ILE A 80 15.53 -3.28 -12.67
C ILE A 80 16.72 -3.97 -13.35
N MET A 81 17.18 -3.40 -14.46
CA MET A 81 18.40 -3.87 -15.09
C MET A 81 19.62 -3.34 -14.33
N VAL A 82 20.60 -4.20 -14.06
CA VAL A 82 21.86 -3.84 -13.38
C VAL A 82 23.01 -4.43 -14.14
N THR A 83 23.71 -3.61 -14.93
CA THR A 83 24.69 -4.11 -15.90
C THR A 83 25.85 -3.14 -16.12
N ALA A 84 26.96 -3.64 -16.67
CA ALA A 84 28.07 -2.80 -17.13
C ALA A 84 27.84 -2.15 -18.50
N TYR A 85 26.83 -2.57 -19.25
CA TYR A 85 26.64 -2.20 -20.66
C TYR A 85 25.60 -1.08 -20.81
N ARG A 86 25.99 0.04 -21.41
CA ARG A 86 25.09 1.20 -21.63
C ARG A 86 24.23 1.07 -22.88
N GLU A 87 24.69 0.34 -23.86
CA GLU A 87 24.10 0.22 -25.20
C GLU A 87 22.72 -0.44 -25.19
N TYR A 88 22.40 -1.24 -24.19
CA TYR A 88 21.10 -1.93 -24.09
C TYR A 88 20.00 -1.13 -23.39
N ALA A 89 20.28 0.11 -22.95
CA ALA A 89 19.32 0.93 -22.22
C ALA A 89 18.03 1.19 -23.03
N LEU A 90 18.14 1.42 -24.35
CA LEU A 90 16.98 1.63 -25.22
C LEU A 90 16.12 0.36 -25.37
N ASP A 91 16.74 -0.80 -25.43
CA ASP A 91 16.02 -2.08 -25.54
C ASP A 91 15.31 -2.42 -24.22
N ALA A 92 15.96 -2.16 -23.08
CA ALA A 92 15.35 -2.28 -21.77
C ALA A 92 14.14 -1.33 -21.60
N LEU A 93 14.22 -0.10 -22.08
CA LEU A 93 13.11 0.85 -22.06
C LEU A 93 11.90 0.36 -22.88
N ARG A 94 12.13 -0.30 -24.04
CA ARG A 94 11.07 -0.91 -24.85
C ARG A 94 10.35 -2.06 -24.11
N LEU A 95 11.05 -2.74 -23.21
CA LEU A 95 10.48 -3.78 -22.35
C LEU A 95 9.77 -3.19 -21.12
N TYR A 96 9.71 -1.85 -21.01
CA TYR A 96 9.08 -1.19 -19.89
C TYR A 96 9.63 -1.64 -18.51
N VAL A 97 10.96 -1.77 -18.38
CA VAL A 97 11.62 -1.99 -17.09
C VAL A 97 11.43 -0.79 -16.16
N SER A 98 11.49 -1.01 -14.84
CA SER A 98 11.28 0.05 -13.84
C SER A 98 12.48 0.99 -13.76
N ALA A 99 13.69 0.46 -13.89
CA ALA A 99 14.91 1.24 -13.91
C ALA A 99 16.03 0.51 -14.66
N TYR A 100 17.09 1.27 -15.01
CA TYR A 100 18.32 0.77 -15.62
C TYR A 100 19.50 1.39 -14.87
N LEU A 101 20.25 0.56 -14.16
CA LEU A 101 21.40 0.96 -13.34
C LEU A 101 22.69 0.43 -13.96
N LEU A 102 23.74 1.25 -13.91
CA LEU A 102 25.07 0.84 -14.37
C LEU A 102 25.92 0.36 -13.20
N LYS A 103 26.67 -0.70 -13.42
CA LYS A 103 27.69 -1.18 -12.48
C LYS A 103 28.93 -0.25 -12.54
N PRO A 104 29.53 0.16 -11.42
CA PRO A 104 29.10 -0.10 -10.04
C PRO A 104 27.87 0.70 -9.65
N VAL A 105 26.93 0.07 -8.92
CA VAL A 105 25.64 0.69 -8.57
C VAL A 105 25.85 1.73 -7.47
N ASP A 106 25.42 2.95 -7.72
CA ASP A 106 25.40 4.02 -6.72
C ASP A 106 24.17 3.90 -5.80
N ASP A 107 24.37 4.13 -4.50
CA ASP A 107 23.31 4.00 -3.49
C ASP A 107 22.16 4.97 -3.69
N ASN A 108 22.41 6.18 -4.24
CA ASN A 108 21.34 7.15 -4.49
C ASN A 108 20.53 6.75 -5.73
N GLU A 109 21.21 6.30 -6.80
CA GLU A 109 20.52 5.79 -8.00
C GLU A 109 19.68 4.56 -7.67
N LEU A 110 20.21 3.65 -6.83
CA LEU A 110 19.46 2.48 -6.38
C LEU A 110 18.26 2.87 -5.53
N ARG A 111 18.41 3.84 -4.63
CA ARG A 111 17.29 4.37 -3.82
C ARG A 111 16.22 5.01 -4.70
N GLU A 112 16.61 5.83 -5.66
CA GLU A 112 15.67 6.44 -6.59
C GLU A 112 14.95 5.39 -7.44
N ALA A 113 15.65 4.37 -7.94
CA ALA A 113 15.05 3.27 -8.68
C ALA A 113 14.02 2.51 -7.84
N LEU A 114 14.29 2.27 -6.55
CA LEU A 114 13.39 1.60 -5.63
C LEU A 114 12.19 2.47 -5.21
N LEU A 115 12.33 3.79 -5.18
CA LEU A 115 11.24 4.72 -4.89
C LEU A 115 10.32 4.93 -6.10
N ASN A 116 10.86 4.84 -7.33
CA ASN A 116 10.17 5.12 -8.59
C ASN A 116 9.79 3.84 -9.36
N LEU A 117 9.53 2.75 -8.68
CA LEU A 117 9.11 1.50 -9.33
C LEU A 117 7.83 1.71 -10.13
N ARG A 118 7.75 1.13 -11.34
CA ARG A 118 6.59 1.29 -12.24
C ARG A 118 5.32 0.67 -11.69
N LYS A 119 5.48 -0.43 -10.99
CA LYS A 119 4.42 -1.06 -10.21
C LYS A 119 4.72 -0.78 -8.74
N PRO A 120 3.79 -0.27 -7.98
CA PRO A 120 4.03 -0.04 -6.56
C PRO A 120 4.47 -1.34 -5.91
N VAL A 121 5.75 -1.47 -5.66
CA VAL A 121 6.28 -2.59 -4.91
C VAL A 121 6.20 -2.22 -3.44
N GLY A 122 5.52 -3.01 -2.74
CA GLY A 122 5.04 -2.71 -1.42
C GLY A 122 3.53 -2.50 -1.45
N ASP A 123 2.87 -2.79 -2.56
CA ASP A 123 1.51 -3.27 -2.53
C ASP A 123 1.41 -4.79 -2.20
N THR A 124 2.43 -5.39 -1.59
CA THR A 124 2.21 -6.24 -0.41
C THR A 124 1.67 -5.41 0.77
N ARG A 125 1.68 -4.06 0.68
CA ARG A 125 0.81 -3.16 1.46
C ARG A 125 -0.63 -3.18 0.95
N ASN A 126 -0.98 -3.70 -0.21
CA ASN A 126 -2.36 -4.07 -0.51
C ASN A 126 -2.77 -5.37 0.19
N ASP A 127 -1.86 -6.27 0.54
CA ASP A 127 -2.15 -7.28 1.57
C ASP A 127 -2.13 -6.70 2.99
N THR A 128 -1.52 -5.51 3.24
CA THR A 128 -1.65 -4.81 4.54
C THR A 128 -2.79 -3.80 4.57
N LYS A 129 -3.29 -3.32 3.43
CA LYS A 129 -4.55 -2.57 3.41
C LYS A 129 -5.70 -3.54 3.52
N LYS A 130 -5.99 -3.87 4.75
CA LYS A 130 -7.03 -4.83 5.15
C LYS A 130 -8.42 -4.38 4.70
N LEU A 131 -8.63 -3.08 4.49
CA LEU A 131 -9.91 -2.46 4.22
C LEU A 131 -9.82 -1.44 3.09
N PHE A 132 -10.79 -1.46 2.18
CA PHE A 132 -11.12 -0.31 1.36
C PHE A 132 -12.28 0.46 2.00
N VAL A 133 -12.13 1.78 2.14
CA VAL A 133 -13.14 2.66 2.74
C VAL A 133 -13.66 3.62 1.69
N GLN A 134 -14.94 3.54 1.43
CA GLN A 134 -15.67 4.48 0.56
C GLN A 134 -16.29 5.57 1.42
N CYS A 135 -15.90 6.82 1.14
CA CYS A 135 -16.45 8.03 1.77
C CYS A 135 -17.35 8.82 0.81
N PHE A 136 -17.15 8.70 -0.50
CA PHE A 136 -17.96 9.40 -1.49
C PHE A 136 -19.31 8.70 -1.66
N GLY A 137 -20.40 9.50 -1.51
CA GLY A 137 -21.74 8.96 -1.37
C GLY A 137 -22.03 8.42 0.02
N ASN A 138 -22.42 7.16 0.14
CA ASN A 138 -22.56 6.48 1.44
C ASN A 138 -21.23 5.97 1.96
N PHE A 139 -21.03 6.05 3.28
CA PHE A 139 -19.89 5.42 3.92
C PHE A 139 -20.01 3.89 3.87
N GLU A 140 -19.09 3.24 3.20
CA GLU A 140 -18.99 1.79 3.17
C GLU A 140 -17.56 1.33 3.41
N VAL A 141 -17.43 0.13 3.97
CA VAL A 141 -16.14 -0.50 4.22
C VAL A 141 -16.14 -1.87 3.58
N LEU A 142 -15.14 -2.14 2.75
CA LEU A 142 -15.05 -3.35 1.96
C LEU A 142 -13.78 -4.14 2.30
N VAL A 143 -13.90 -5.45 2.25
CA VAL A 143 -12.81 -6.42 2.26
C VAL A 143 -12.99 -7.31 1.04
N ASN A 144 -12.00 -7.38 0.17
CA ASN A 144 -12.07 -8.12 -1.08
C ASN A 144 -13.36 -7.81 -1.87
N ASP A 145 -13.66 -6.53 -2.07
CA ASP A 145 -14.83 -5.98 -2.77
C ASP A 145 -16.19 -6.36 -2.16
N ARG A 146 -16.22 -6.87 -0.94
CA ARG A 146 -17.44 -7.19 -0.21
C ARG A 146 -17.62 -6.27 0.99
N ALA A 147 -18.78 -5.60 1.07
CA ALA A 147 -19.09 -4.73 2.19
C ALA A 147 -19.13 -5.53 3.50
N ILE A 148 -18.43 -5.03 4.53
CA ILE A 148 -18.47 -5.61 5.86
C ILE A 148 -19.76 -5.20 6.59
N LYS A 149 -20.28 -6.11 7.43
CA LYS A 149 -21.47 -5.83 8.24
C LYS A 149 -21.06 -5.37 9.62
N PHE A 150 -21.46 -4.17 9.98
CA PHE A 150 -21.33 -3.67 11.34
C PHE A 150 -22.50 -4.15 12.19
N SER A 151 -22.21 -4.68 13.37
CA SER A 151 -23.23 -5.16 14.31
C SER A 151 -23.98 -4.01 15.00
N ARG A 152 -23.44 -2.78 14.95
CA ARG A 152 -24.06 -1.55 15.47
C ARG A 152 -23.82 -0.37 14.52
N GLN A 153 -24.88 0.42 14.28
CA GLN A 153 -24.75 1.64 13.44
C GLN A 153 -23.78 2.65 14.05
N LYS A 154 -23.80 2.83 15.38
CA LYS A 154 -22.84 3.74 16.07
C LYS A 154 -21.38 3.27 15.99
N ALA A 155 -21.12 1.97 15.77
CA ALA A 155 -19.78 1.49 15.49
C ALA A 155 -19.30 1.88 14.07
N LYS A 156 -20.20 1.77 13.08
CA LYS A 156 -19.96 2.22 11.69
C LYS A 156 -19.72 3.74 11.65
N GLU A 157 -20.56 4.50 12.35
CA GLU A 157 -20.48 5.96 12.44
C GLU A 157 -19.19 6.42 13.14
N LEU A 158 -18.80 5.78 14.25
CA LEU A 158 -17.53 6.02 14.91
C LEU A 158 -16.35 5.78 13.96
N PHE A 159 -16.40 4.71 13.20
CA PHE A 159 -15.34 4.40 12.24
C PHE A 159 -15.27 5.46 11.13
N ALA A 160 -16.42 5.87 10.58
CA ALA A 160 -16.50 6.96 9.59
C ALA A 160 -15.88 8.25 10.12
N TYR A 161 -16.24 8.64 11.34
CA TYR A 161 -15.69 9.84 11.98
C TYR A 161 -14.17 9.78 12.12
N LEU A 162 -13.62 8.67 12.61
CA LEU A 162 -12.18 8.49 12.77
C LEU A 162 -11.43 8.44 11.42
N VAL A 163 -12.05 7.90 10.38
CA VAL A 163 -11.51 7.92 9.01
C VAL A 163 -11.39 9.36 8.50
N CYS A 164 -12.40 10.20 8.71
CA CYS A 164 -12.36 11.62 8.30
C CYS A 164 -11.18 12.39 8.92
N LEU A 165 -10.72 11.98 10.11
CA LEU A 165 -9.58 12.61 10.79
C LEU A 165 -8.20 12.19 10.27
N ARG A 166 -8.13 11.31 9.28
CA ARG A 166 -6.89 10.89 8.60
C ARG A 166 -5.74 10.52 9.54
N GLY A 167 -6.01 9.69 10.54
CA GLY A 167 -5.02 9.24 11.51
C GLY A 167 -4.76 10.22 12.68
N THR A 168 -5.31 11.43 12.63
CA THR A 168 -5.34 12.32 13.80
C THR A 168 -6.16 11.65 14.90
N SER A 169 -5.64 11.70 16.14
CA SER A 169 -6.32 11.11 17.28
C SER A 169 -7.43 12.03 17.80
N ALA A 170 -8.63 11.48 17.99
CA ALA A 170 -9.72 12.15 18.69
C ALA A 170 -9.83 11.65 20.12
N THR A 171 -9.96 12.54 21.08
CA THR A 171 -10.21 12.23 22.48
C THR A 171 -11.62 11.69 22.67
N ARG A 172 -11.86 10.98 23.78
CA ARG A 172 -13.19 10.48 24.12
C ARG A 172 -14.21 11.62 24.20
N GLY A 173 -13.83 12.78 24.77
CA GLY A 173 -14.69 13.95 24.86
C GLY A 173 -15.10 14.47 23.50
N GLU A 174 -14.14 14.67 22.57
CA GLU A 174 -14.41 15.10 21.20
C GLU A 174 -15.32 14.13 20.45
N ILE A 175 -15.09 12.83 20.57
CA ILE A 175 -15.96 11.82 19.95
C ILE A 175 -17.37 11.89 20.53
N CYS A 176 -17.49 12.02 21.86
CA CYS A 176 -18.80 12.12 22.53
C CYS A 176 -19.53 13.38 22.12
N ALA A 177 -18.86 14.51 22.04
CA ALA A 177 -19.45 15.78 21.59
C ALA A 177 -19.99 15.73 20.17
N ASN A 178 -19.29 15.03 19.25
CA ASN A 178 -19.70 14.96 17.85
C ASN A 178 -20.72 13.84 17.54
N LEU A 179 -20.64 12.70 18.23
CA LEU A 179 -21.46 11.54 17.89
C LEU A 179 -22.61 11.24 18.86
N PHE A 180 -22.64 11.88 20.03
CA PHE A 180 -23.59 11.60 21.11
C PHE A 180 -24.13 12.89 21.77
N GLU A 181 -24.27 13.98 20.99
CA GLU A 181 -24.68 15.32 21.46
C GLU A 181 -25.99 15.32 22.29
N GLU A 182 -26.96 14.48 21.91
CA GLU A 182 -28.28 14.43 22.57
C GLU A 182 -28.29 13.62 23.86
N ILE A 183 -27.12 13.07 24.29
CA ILE A 183 -27.04 12.14 25.40
C ILE A 183 -26.26 12.78 26.54
N ASN A 184 -26.75 12.61 27.78
CA ASN A 184 -26.05 13.02 29.00
C ASN A 184 -24.60 12.48 29.00
N GLU A 185 -23.64 13.28 29.45
CA GLU A 185 -22.20 13.01 29.36
C GLU A 185 -21.81 11.62 29.92
N SER A 186 -22.31 11.23 31.07
CA SER A 186 -22.00 9.92 31.67
C SER A 186 -22.49 8.74 30.81
N LYS A 187 -23.63 8.87 30.15
CA LYS A 187 -24.19 7.87 29.24
C LYS A 187 -23.46 7.86 27.89
N SER A 188 -23.02 9.01 27.40
CA SER A 188 -22.28 9.11 26.12
C SER A 188 -20.98 8.33 26.19
N TYR A 189 -20.24 8.35 27.30
CA TYR A 189 -19.04 7.52 27.50
C TYR A 189 -19.34 6.03 27.49
N GLU A 190 -20.46 5.58 28.08
CA GLU A 190 -20.88 4.18 28.00
C GLU A 190 -21.24 3.74 26.57
N HIS A 191 -21.94 4.63 25.86
CA HIS A 191 -22.29 4.41 24.45
C HIS A 191 -21.05 4.33 23.56
N LEU A 192 -20.08 5.23 23.76
CA LEU A 192 -18.79 5.19 23.07
C LEU A 192 -18.06 3.87 23.36
N LYS A 193 -17.99 3.45 24.63
CA LYS A 193 -17.36 2.16 25.01
C LYS A 193 -17.99 0.98 24.25
N LYS A 194 -19.31 0.93 24.18
CA LYS A 194 -20.05 -0.11 23.45
C LYS A 194 -19.81 -0.04 21.93
N ALA A 195 -19.72 1.19 21.35
CA ALA A 195 -19.40 1.39 19.95
C ALA A 195 -17.98 0.92 19.61
N VAL A 196 -16.99 1.26 20.45
CA VAL A 196 -15.59 0.82 20.28
C VAL A 196 -15.47 -0.70 20.39
N GLN A 197 -16.13 -1.33 21.38
CA GLN A 197 -16.10 -2.79 21.54
C GLN A 197 -16.72 -3.49 20.32
N SER A 198 -17.86 -2.96 19.82
CA SER A 198 -18.51 -3.49 18.64
C SER A 198 -17.63 -3.32 17.40
N LEU A 199 -17.02 -2.14 17.20
CA LEU A 199 -16.12 -1.88 16.09
C LEU A 199 -14.92 -2.83 16.09
N LYS A 200 -14.25 -3.01 17.23
CA LYS A 200 -13.16 -3.98 17.37
C LYS A 200 -13.58 -5.40 17.00
N LYS A 201 -14.72 -5.83 17.53
CA LYS A 201 -15.27 -7.17 17.24
C LYS A 201 -15.63 -7.34 15.76
N ASP A 202 -16.14 -6.29 15.12
CA ASP A 202 -16.50 -6.37 13.70
C ASP A 202 -15.26 -6.37 12.81
N LEU A 203 -14.24 -5.56 13.12
CA LEU A 203 -12.96 -5.56 12.40
C LEU A 203 -12.17 -6.87 12.59
N SER A 204 -12.21 -7.49 13.79
CA SER A 204 -11.48 -8.74 14.04
C SER A 204 -11.97 -9.92 13.21
N LYS A 205 -13.22 -9.92 12.75
CA LYS A 205 -13.75 -10.94 11.81
C LYS A 205 -13.00 -10.96 10.47
N TYR A 206 -12.29 -9.88 10.17
CA TYR A 206 -11.55 -9.66 8.92
C TYR A 206 -10.05 -9.48 9.15
N ASN A 207 -9.55 -9.85 10.34
CA ASN A 207 -8.15 -9.64 10.77
C ASN A 207 -7.70 -8.17 10.61
N ALA A 208 -8.59 -7.22 10.89
CA ALA A 208 -8.39 -5.77 10.69
C ALA A 208 -8.49 -4.95 11.99
N GLU A 209 -8.35 -5.58 13.15
CA GLU A 209 -8.40 -4.91 14.46
C GLU A 209 -7.33 -3.82 14.64
N ASP A 210 -6.16 -3.99 14.02
CA ASP A 210 -5.04 -3.04 14.06
C ASP A 210 -5.34 -1.73 13.32
N VAL A 211 -6.42 -1.69 12.52
CA VAL A 211 -6.89 -0.47 11.86
C VAL A 211 -7.37 0.55 12.91
N LEU A 212 -7.95 0.09 14.01
CA LEU A 212 -8.35 0.95 15.11
C LEU A 212 -7.23 1.10 16.15
N VAL A 213 -6.59 2.24 16.16
CA VAL A 213 -5.55 2.59 17.13
C VAL A 213 -6.19 3.19 18.39
N HIS A 214 -5.87 2.63 19.55
CA HIS A 214 -6.28 3.12 20.86
C HIS A 214 -5.06 3.61 21.64
N ARG A 215 -5.06 4.88 22.00
CA ARG A 215 -4.09 5.48 22.93
C ARG A 215 -4.79 5.91 24.21
N ARG A 216 -4.03 6.26 25.24
CA ARG A 216 -4.50 6.46 26.65
C ARG A 216 -5.86 7.13 26.84
N ASN A 217 -6.37 7.95 26.02
CA ASN A 217 -7.70 8.58 26.10
C ASN A 217 -8.24 9.00 24.75
N ALA A 218 -7.72 8.41 23.68
CA ALA A 218 -8.03 8.80 22.31
C ALA A 218 -8.04 7.61 21.37
N TYR A 219 -8.72 7.79 20.24
CA TYR A 219 -8.82 6.82 19.16
C TYR A 219 -8.43 7.46 17.84
N SER A 220 -7.83 6.69 16.96
CA SER A 220 -7.55 7.06 15.58
C SER A 220 -7.61 5.85 14.67
N VAL A 221 -7.47 6.04 13.37
CA VAL A 221 -7.29 4.97 12.40
C VAL A 221 -5.83 4.90 11.96
N ASN A 222 -5.34 3.68 11.74
CA ASN A 222 -4.06 3.47 11.08
C ASN A 222 -4.26 3.60 9.57
N THR A 223 -3.89 4.75 9.01
CA THR A 223 -4.08 5.06 7.60
C THR A 223 -3.28 4.16 6.66
N ASN A 224 -2.21 3.55 7.14
CA ASN A 224 -1.41 2.60 6.36
C ASN A 224 -2.14 1.28 6.09
N LEU A 225 -3.14 0.94 6.91
CA LEU A 225 -3.91 -0.30 6.80
C LEU A 225 -5.23 -0.15 6.05
N ILE A 226 -5.57 1.05 5.56
CA ILE A 226 -6.78 1.32 4.78
C ILE A 226 -6.46 2.03 3.48
N SER A 227 -7.16 1.70 2.40
CA SER A 227 -7.32 2.55 1.21
C SER A 227 -8.63 3.30 1.31
N CYS A 228 -8.66 4.55 0.85
CA CYS A 228 -9.83 5.40 1.01
C CYS A 228 -9.92 6.39 -0.16
N ASP A 229 -11.09 6.44 -0.81
CA ASP A 229 -11.37 7.36 -1.92
C ASP A 229 -11.19 8.83 -1.52
N TYR A 230 -11.58 9.19 -0.31
CA TYR A 230 -11.37 10.53 0.26
C TYR A 230 -9.89 10.88 0.42
N TYR A 231 -9.05 9.93 0.86
CA TYR A 231 -7.61 10.15 0.98
C TYR A 231 -6.96 10.32 -0.40
N ASP A 232 -7.36 9.46 -1.34
CA ASP A 232 -6.85 9.50 -2.71
C ASP A 232 -7.20 10.82 -3.40
N TYR A 233 -8.39 11.37 -3.13
CA TYR A 233 -8.81 12.69 -3.60
C TYR A 233 -7.94 13.81 -3.01
N LEU A 234 -7.76 13.85 -1.69
CA LEU A 234 -6.95 14.88 -1.02
C LEU A 234 -5.46 14.79 -1.41
N ASP A 235 -4.96 13.58 -1.70
CA ASP A 235 -3.59 13.36 -2.17
C ASP A 235 -3.46 13.58 -3.68
N ARG A 236 -4.52 14.04 -4.36
CA ARG A 236 -4.58 14.34 -5.80
C ARG A 236 -4.11 13.17 -6.68
N LYS A 237 -4.45 11.95 -6.30
CA LYS A 237 -4.10 10.78 -7.09
C LYS A 237 -4.84 10.79 -8.44
N PRO A 238 -4.18 10.38 -9.53
CA PRO A 238 -4.79 10.37 -10.86
C PRO A 238 -6.12 9.60 -10.88
N GLY A 239 -7.20 10.26 -11.32
CA GLY A 239 -8.53 9.69 -11.44
C GLY A 239 -9.39 9.78 -10.18
N ALA A 240 -8.85 10.17 -9.03
CA ALA A 240 -9.62 10.30 -7.79
C ALA A 240 -10.66 11.43 -7.87
N GLU A 241 -10.38 12.48 -8.63
CA GLU A 241 -11.30 13.59 -8.89
C GLU A 241 -12.61 13.15 -9.56
N LYS A 242 -12.60 12.05 -10.31
CA LYS A 242 -13.78 11.50 -11.00
C LYS A 242 -14.71 10.73 -10.07
N LEU A 243 -14.22 10.35 -8.89
CA LEU A 243 -14.99 9.60 -7.90
C LEU A 243 -15.90 10.50 -7.08
N TYR A 244 -15.50 11.76 -6.84
CA TYR A 244 -16.31 12.72 -6.11
C TYR A 244 -17.42 13.30 -6.99
N ARG A 245 -18.67 13.17 -6.53
CA ARG A 245 -19.88 13.66 -7.23
C ARG A 245 -20.72 14.60 -6.36
N GLY A 246 -20.08 15.35 -5.46
CA GLY A 246 -20.77 16.27 -4.56
C GLY A 246 -21.42 15.59 -3.33
N GLU A 247 -21.21 14.30 -3.12
CA GLU A 247 -21.74 13.57 -1.96
C GLU A 247 -20.62 12.99 -1.12
N PHE A 248 -20.64 13.24 0.19
CA PHE A 248 -19.66 12.75 1.16
C PHE A 248 -20.38 12.23 2.40
N ILE A 249 -20.24 10.93 2.70
CA ILE A 249 -20.77 10.24 3.90
C ILE A 249 -22.22 10.70 4.22
N LYS A 250 -23.08 10.75 3.22
CA LYS A 250 -24.40 11.40 3.28
C LYS A 250 -25.37 10.86 4.33
N GLN A 251 -25.08 9.70 4.94
CA GLN A 251 -25.88 9.14 6.00
C GLN A 251 -25.66 9.78 7.38
N TYR A 252 -24.68 10.69 7.52
CA TYR A 252 -24.36 11.35 8.79
C TYR A 252 -24.29 12.87 8.63
N SER A 253 -25.17 13.61 9.34
CA SER A 253 -25.27 15.08 9.26
C SER A 253 -23.97 15.80 9.63
N TRP A 254 -23.20 15.29 10.58
CA TRP A 254 -21.91 15.89 10.96
C TRP A 254 -20.89 15.90 9.80
N ALA A 255 -21.09 15.08 8.76
CA ALA A 255 -20.18 15.01 7.62
C ALA A 255 -20.41 16.14 6.59
N GLU A 256 -21.50 16.91 6.67
CA GLU A 256 -21.81 18.00 5.73
C GLU A 256 -20.72 19.06 5.68
N VAL A 257 -20.04 19.32 6.79
CA VAL A 257 -18.92 20.28 6.84
C VAL A 257 -17.78 19.89 5.89
N TYR A 258 -17.58 18.61 5.63
CA TYR A 258 -16.54 18.12 4.70
C TYR A 258 -16.91 18.36 3.23
N VAL A 259 -18.18 18.38 2.87
CA VAL A 259 -18.66 18.70 1.51
C VAL A 259 -18.18 20.08 1.10
N TYR A 260 -18.41 21.09 1.96
CA TYR A 260 -17.95 22.44 1.71
C TYR A 260 -16.42 22.54 1.49
N HIS A 261 -15.65 21.81 2.27
CA HIS A 261 -14.20 21.80 2.13
C HIS A 261 -13.77 21.10 0.82
N LEU A 262 -14.42 20.01 0.43
CA LEU A 262 -14.11 19.29 -0.79
C LEU A 262 -14.44 20.08 -2.08
N GLU A 263 -15.50 20.87 -2.06
CA GLU A 263 -15.89 21.74 -3.18
C GLU A 263 -14.94 22.94 -3.38
N ASN A 264 -14.20 23.33 -2.34
CA ASN A 264 -13.27 24.44 -2.36
C ASN A 264 -11.78 24.02 -2.32
N TYR A 265 -11.49 22.71 -2.47
CA TYR A 265 -10.16 22.12 -2.45
C TYR A 265 -9.55 22.05 -3.85
#